data_9d72087dc0fe40903429f021a7d418bf
#
_entry.id   9d72087dc0fe40903429f021a7d418bf
#
_cell.length_a   1.000
_cell.length_b   1.000
_cell.length_c   1.000
_cell.angle_alpha   90.00
_cell.angle_beta   90.00
_cell.angle_gamma   90.00
#
_symmetry.space_group_name_H-M   'P 1'
#
loop_
_entity.id
_entity.type
_entity.pdbx_description
1 polymer ?
#
loop_
_entity_poly.entity_id
_entity_poly.type
_entity_poly.pdbx_seq_one_letter_code
_entity_poly.pdbx_strand_id
1 'polypeptide(L)'
;MYDLVIVGAGPYGLSVAAHAAAHGLNLRIFGRTMESWHAMPSAMYLKSEPWASHLSDPEGAYGLDAYAATRGVRAEHGVPLPVGFFAAYGDWFARQAVPALDERLVTSVAPDGDGGYAVTAEDGETVRARTVALAVGVLPFMEVPGPLRGLPRRHVTHSSHHGELDGFAGRDVTVIGAGQAALETAAILTEQGAEVRILARADRLNWNTVPPALDRGAWRSLRAPHTGLGCGWQNKLYADTPGIFRRLPAATRERIFDSALGPAGAWWLRERFAAVRDVRLGQRVSGATVTADDRLRLDVTGRDGSSGVVETDHVIAATGFVPSLDRADVLAPGLRRELRRVGAGGAPEVGALFESSRPGLFLAGLLTAPSYGPSMRFVFGAGYTAGRLVKGVRQRLRAGSGRGGGVIGRPRTGEERVTAPAS
;
A
#
# COMPACT_ATOMS: atom_id res chain seq x y z
N MET A 1 -23.54 -1.14 15.95
CA MET A 1 -22.14 -0.69 16.10
C MET A 1 -21.23 -1.87 15.80
N TYR A 2 -20.31 -1.73 14.86
CA TYR A 2 -19.35 -2.77 14.49
C TYR A 2 -18.19 -2.83 15.47
N ASP A 3 -17.58 -4.01 15.65
CA ASP A 3 -16.33 -4.14 16.38
C ASP A 3 -15.18 -3.54 15.57
N LEU A 4 -15.19 -3.80 14.23
CA LEU A 4 -14.18 -3.34 13.32
C LEU A 4 -14.81 -2.91 11.98
N VAL A 5 -14.50 -1.71 11.52
CA VAL A 5 -14.71 -1.32 10.12
C VAL A 5 -13.36 -1.24 9.42
N ILE A 6 -13.26 -1.86 8.24
CA ILE A 6 -12.05 -1.85 7.41
C ILE A 6 -12.30 -0.97 6.19
N VAL A 7 -11.39 -0.04 5.92
CA VAL A 7 -11.46 0.90 4.80
C VAL A 7 -10.41 0.53 3.76
N GLY A 8 -10.85 0.01 2.63
CA GLY A 8 -10.04 -0.49 1.54
C GLY A 8 -10.06 -2.01 1.39
N ALA A 9 -10.41 -2.51 0.20
CA ALA A 9 -10.55 -3.93 -0.15
C ALA A 9 -9.42 -4.42 -1.09
N GLY A 10 -8.20 -3.90 -0.91
CA GLY A 10 -6.98 -4.44 -1.50
C GLY A 10 -6.35 -5.54 -0.63
N PRO A 11 -5.14 -6.04 -1.00
CA PRO A 11 -4.50 -7.18 -0.34
C PRO A 11 -4.42 -7.09 1.18
N TYR A 12 -4.13 -5.91 1.73
CA TYR A 12 -4.06 -5.69 3.18
C TYR A 12 -5.44 -5.73 3.83
N GLY A 13 -6.44 -5.03 3.25
CA GLY A 13 -7.78 -4.98 3.81
C GLY A 13 -8.47 -6.34 3.78
N LEU A 14 -8.36 -7.07 2.66
CA LEU A 14 -8.89 -8.42 2.52
C LEU A 14 -8.25 -9.39 3.51
N SER A 15 -6.92 -9.34 3.67
CA SER A 15 -6.24 -10.19 4.65
C SER A 15 -6.65 -9.86 6.09
N VAL A 16 -6.78 -8.58 6.46
CA VAL A 16 -7.27 -8.17 7.78
C VAL A 16 -8.71 -8.64 8.00
N ALA A 17 -9.58 -8.55 6.99
CA ALA A 17 -10.97 -9.00 7.07
C ALA A 17 -11.06 -10.52 7.29
N ALA A 18 -10.29 -11.32 6.55
CA ALA A 18 -10.23 -12.78 6.70
C ALA A 18 -9.81 -13.18 8.13
N HIS A 19 -8.73 -12.56 8.64
CA HIS A 19 -8.31 -12.81 10.02
C HIS A 19 -9.32 -12.35 11.06
N ALA A 20 -9.98 -11.20 10.85
CA ALA A 20 -11.00 -10.69 11.79
C ALA A 20 -12.24 -11.58 11.82
N ALA A 21 -12.70 -12.04 10.65
CA ALA A 21 -13.83 -12.95 10.51
C ALA A 21 -13.58 -14.29 11.23
N ALA A 22 -12.41 -14.88 11.06
CA ALA A 22 -12.04 -16.14 11.74
C ALA A 22 -11.99 -16.00 13.27
N HIS A 23 -11.87 -14.78 13.78
CA HIS A 23 -11.98 -14.51 15.21
C HIS A 23 -13.38 -14.10 15.68
N GLY A 24 -14.41 -14.20 14.82
CA GLY A 24 -15.80 -13.90 15.14
C GLY A 24 -16.08 -12.41 15.42
N LEU A 25 -15.27 -11.49 14.91
CA LEU A 25 -15.54 -10.07 15.06
C LEU A 25 -16.73 -9.64 14.19
N ASN A 26 -17.61 -8.80 14.75
CA ASN A 26 -18.64 -8.12 13.97
C ASN A 26 -17.97 -7.03 13.13
N LEU A 27 -17.74 -7.33 11.85
CA LEU A 27 -16.98 -6.45 10.96
C LEU A 27 -17.80 -6.03 9.72
N ARG A 28 -17.35 -4.91 9.11
CA ARG A 28 -17.73 -4.51 7.75
C ARG A 28 -16.47 -4.01 7.04
N ILE A 29 -16.28 -4.38 5.79
CA ILE A 29 -15.19 -3.90 4.97
C ILE A 29 -15.77 -3.11 3.80
N PHE A 30 -15.22 -1.92 3.54
CA PHE A 30 -15.61 -1.03 2.46
C PHE A 30 -14.50 -0.91 1.42
N GLY A 31 -14.89 -0.86 0.15
CA GLY A 31 -14.03 -0.59 -0.98
C GLY A 31 -14.20 -1.58 -2.12
N ARG A 32 -13.89 -1.16 -3.33
CA ARG A 32 -13.93 -2.03 -4.51
C ARG A 32 -12.77 -3.02 -4.45
N THR A 33 -13.11 -4.29 -4.61
CA THR A 33 -12.13 -5.38 -4.51
C THR A 33 -11.01 -5.18 -5.52
N MET A 34 -9.75 -5.19 -5.02
CA MET A 34 -8.52 -5.09 -5.85
C MET A 34 -8.50 -3.93 -6.85
N GLU A 35 -9.25 -2.84 -6.63
CA GLU A 35 -9.46 -1.73 -7.57
C GLU A 35 -8.16 -1.22 -8.21
N SER A 36 -7.12 -0.98 -7.41
CA SER A 36 -5.83 -0.47 -7.91
C SER A 36 -5.09 -1.47 -8.81
N TRP A 37 -5.41 -2.77 -8.69
CA TRP A 37 -4.83 -3.83 -9.52
C TRP A 37 -5.62 -4.02 -10.82
N HIS A 38 -6.95 -3.94 -10.75
CA HIS A 38 -7.81 -3.92 -11.93
C HIS A 38 -7.58 -2.68 -12.81
N ALA A 39 -7.18 -1.57 -12.20
CA ALA A 39 -6.89 -0.33 -12.92
C ALA A 39 -5.46 -0.28 -13.51
N MET A 40 -4.68 -1.35 -13.46
CA MET A 40 -3.35 -1.40 -14.09
C MET A 40 -3.48 -1.90 -15.54
N PRO A 41 -2.60 -1.45 -16.46
CA PRO A 41 -2.57 -1.95 -17.83
C PRO A 41 -2.47 -3.47 -17.90
N SER A 42 -3.31 -4.10 -18.73
CA SER A 42 -3.41 -5.55 -18.85
C SER A 42 -2.10 -6.24 -19.26
N ALA A 43 -1.24 -5.51 -20.00
CA ALA A 43 0.07 -5.97 -20.43
C ALA A 43 1.16 -5.92 -19.34
N MET A 44 0.83 -5.49 -18.12
CA MET A 44 1.76 -5.46 -16.98
C MET A 44 1.83 -6.81 -16.25
N TYR A 45 2.96 -7.03 -15.60
CA TYR A 45 3.23 -8.23 -14.82
C TYR A 45 3.64 -7.91 -13.39
N LEU A 46 3.39 -8.83 -12.46
CA LEU A 46 3.92 -8.74 -11.12
C LEU A 46 5.45 -8.81 -11.14
N LYS A 47 6.08 -7.91 -10.39
CA LYS A 47 7.52 -7.96 -10.16
C LYS A 47 7.92 -8.96 -9.07
N SER A 48 7.01 -9.24 -8.12
CA SER A 48 7.20 -10.19 -7.04
C SER A 48 7.00 -11.63 -7.51
N GLU A 49 7.71 -12.55 -6.88
CA GLU A 49 7.53 -13.98 -7.10
C GLU A 49 6.11 -14.42 -6.69
N PRO A 50 5.50 -15.41 -7.37
CA PRO A 50 4.17 -15.90 -7.04
C PRO A 50 4.01 -16.31 -5.58
N TRP A 51 4.95 -17.07 -5.04
CA TRP A 51 4.94 -17.53 -3.65
C TRP A 51 5.08 -16.40 -2.62
N ALA A 52 5.52 -15.21 -3.03
CA ALA A 52 5.62 -14.01 -2.21
C ALA A 52 4.43 -13.06 -2.38
N SER A 53 3.41 -13.45 -3.13
CA SER A 53 2.26 -12.63 -3.51
C SER A 53 0.94 -13.16 -2.94
N HIS A 54 0.99 -14.01 -1.90
CA HIS A 54 -0.22 -14.49 -1.23
C HIS A 54 -0.89 -13.38 -0.42
N LEU A 55 -2.22 -13.34 -0.48
CA LEU A 55 -3.04 -12.75 0.57
C LEU A 55 -3.03 -13.70 1.77
N SER A 56 -3.47 -13.24 2.94
CA SER A 56 -3.35 -14.02 4.16
C SER A 56 -4.71 -14.30 4.80
N ASP A 57 -5.00 -15.56 5.01
CA ASP A 57 -6.03 -16.07 5.92
C ASP A 57 -5.36 -16.87 7.06
N PRO A 58 -6.04 -17.07 8.19
CA PRO A 58 -5.42 -17.74 9.36
C PRO A 58 -4.94 -19.16 9.11
N GLU A 59 -5.61 -19.90 8.21
CA GLU A 59 -5.34 -21.31 7.92
C GLU A 59 -4.40 -21.48 6.72
N GLY A 60 -4.14 -20.40 5.95
CA GLY A 60 -3.35 -20.44 4.72
C GLY A 60 -4.04 -21.21 3.58
N ALA A 61 -5.37 -21.33 3.62
CA ALA A 61 -6.14 -22.13 2.69
C ALA A 61 -6.34 -21.45 1.32
N TYR A 62 -6.30 -20.13 1.30
CA TYR A 62 -6.66 -19.34 0.12
C TYR A 62 -5.45 -18.64 -0.50
N GLY A 63 -4.33 -19.34 -0.61
CA GLY A 63 -3.11 -18.84 -1.26
C GLY A 63 -3.25 -18.68 -2.78
N LEU A 64 -2.32 -17.96 -3.40
CA LEU A 64 -2.27 -17.77 -4.85
C LEU A 64 -2.09 -19.10 -5.60
N ASP A 65 -1.34 -20.04 -5.04
CA ASP A 65 -1.15 -21.39 -5.55
C ASP A 65 -2.45 -22.21 -5.54
N ALA A 66 -3.26 -22.10 -4.48
CA ALA A 66 -4.58 -22.69 -4.42
C ALA A 66 -5.50 -22.15 -5.52
N TYR A 67 -5.50 -20.82 -5.73
CA TYR A 67 -6.24 -20.22 -6.83
C TYR A 67 -5.73 -20.69 -8.19
N ALA A 68 -4.43 -20.70 -8.42
CA ALA A 68 -3.82 -21.14 -9.66
C ALA A 68 -4.20 -22.58 -10.01
N ALA A 69 -4.25 -23.47 -9.00
CA ALA A 69 -4.72 -24.84 -9.17
C ALA A 69 -6.18 -24.91 -9.65
N THR A 70 -7.08 -24.03 -9.17
CA THR A 70 -8.48 -23.98 -9.65
C THR A 70 -8.59 -23.57 -11.13
N ARG A 71 -7.54 -22.95 -11.68
CA ARG A 71 -7.46 -22.50 -13.08
C ARG A 71 -6.65 -23.44 -13.97
N GLY A 72 -6.11 -24.52 -13.42
CA GLY A 72 -5.21 -25.42 -14.14
C GLY A 72 -3.86 -24.77 -14.51
N VAL A 73 -3.48 -23.70 -13.81
CA VAL A 73 -2.22 -22.93 -14.02
C VAL A 73 -1.28 -23.21 -12.87
N ARG A 74 0.02 -23.27 -13.15
CA ARG A 74 1.05 -23.31 -12.12
C ARG A 74 1.64 -21.93 -11.92
N ALA A 75 1.61 -21.43 -10.68
CA ALA A 75 2.29 -20.20 -10.26
C ALA A 75 3.75 -20.54 -9.93
N GLU A 76 4.59 -20.66 -10.94
CA GLU A 76 5.97 -21.18 -10.80
C GLU A 76 6.95 -20.07 -10.39
N HIS A 77 7.95 -20.46 -9.61
CA HIS A 77 9.07 -19.59 -9.25
C HIS A 77 9.87 -19.16 -10.49
N GLY A 78 10.16 -17.86 -10.58
CA GLY A 78 10.87 -17.29 -11.73
C GLY A 78 10.00 -17.05 -12.97
N VAL A 79 8.68 -17.31 -12.88
CA VAL A 79 7.74 -17.04 -13.98
C VAL A 79 6.88 -15.82 -13.60
N PRO A 80 6.97 -14.71 -14.34
CA PRO A 80 6.16 -13.52 -14.08
C PRO A 80 4.68 -13.81 -14.25
N LEU A 81 3.85 -13.35 -13.31
CA LEU A 81 2.39 -13.45 -13.38
C LEU A 81 1.79 -12.18 -13.97
N PRO A 82 0.84 -12.29 -14.94
CA PRO A 82 0.06 -11.13 -15.39
C PRO A 82 -0.66 -10.46 -14.24
N VAL A 83 -0.71 -9.13 -14.25
CA VAL A 83 -1.40 -8.36 -13.19
C VAL A 83 -2.87 -8.73 -13.09
N GLY A 84 -3.55 -8.98 -14.22
CA GLY A 84 -4.95 -9.42 -14.25
C GLY A 84 -5.20 -10.76 -13.56
N PHE A 85 -4.23 -11.71 -13.63
CA PHE A 85 -4.32 -12.96 -12.90
C PHE A 85 -4.27 -12.73 -11.38
N PHE A 86 -3.42 -11.82 -10.93
CA PHE A 86 -3.34 -11.46 -9.51
C PHE A 86 -4.59 -10.70 -9.02
N ALA A 87 -5.14 -9.80 -9.83
CA ALA A 87 -6.40 -9.12 -9.51
C ALA A 87 -7.55 -10.13 -9.35
N ALA A 88 -7.70 -11.05 -10.31
CA ALA A 88 -8.70 -12.11 -10.24
C ALA A 88 -8.49 -13.08 -9.06
N TYR A 89 -7.25 -13.32 -8.65
CA TYR A 89 -6.94 -14.03 -7.40
C TYR A 89 -7.48 -13.30 -6.18
N GLY A 90 -7.30 -11.99 -6.10
CA GLY A 90 -7.82 -11.19 -4.99
C GLY A 90 -9.35 -11.20 -4.93
N ASP A 91 -10.04 -11.17 -6.08
CA ASP A 91 -11.50 -11.31 -6.16
C ASP A 91 -11.96 -12.69 -5.69
N TRP A 92 -11.23 -13.73 -6.07
CA TRP A 92 -11.51 -15.09 -5.59
C TRP A 92 -11.30 -15.20 -4.08
N PHE A 93 -10.19 -14.67 -3.55
CA PHE A 93 -9.91 -14.62 -2.12
C PHE A 93 -11.02 -13.91 -1.34
N ALA A 94 -11.50 -12.77 -1.85
CA ALA A 94 -12.58 -12.01 -1.22
C ALA A 94 -13.85 -12.87 -1.09
N ARG A 95 -14.23 -13.58 -2.16
CA ARG A 95 -15.41 -14.48 -2.14
C ARG A 95 -15.27 -15.66 -1.19
N GLN A 96 -14.05 -16.17 -0.97
CA GLN A 96 -13.81 -17.34 -0.11
C GLN A 96 -13.70 -16.95 1.38
N ALA A 97 -13.01 -15.86 1.70
CA ALA A 97 -12.54 -15.59 3.04
C ALA A 97 -13.11 -14.30 3.69
N VAL A 98 -13.82 -13.46 2.91
CA VAL A 98 -14.22 -12.14 3.40
C VAL A 98 -15.74 -12.00 3.41
N PRO A 99 -16.38 -12.09 4.59
CA PRO A 99 -17.79 -11.78 4.73
C PRO A 99 -18.04 -10.27 4.72
N ALA A 100 -19.27 -9.86 4.42
CA ALA A 100 -19.74 -8.48 4.58
C ALA A 100 -18.90 -7.42 3.82
N LEU A 101 -18.44 -7.76 2.62
CA LEU A 101 -17.80 -6.82 1.71
C LEU A 101 -18.85 -5.86 1.14
N ASP A 102 -18.56 -4.56 1.25
CA ASP A 102 -19.34 -3.47 0.70
C ASP A 102 -18.45 -2.69 -0.29
N GLU A 103 -18.82 -2.68 -1.55
CA GLU A 103 -18.00 -2.09 -2.62
C GLU A 103 -18.03 -0.55 -2.65
N ARG A 104 -18.85 0.09 -1.81
CA ARG A 104 -18.87 1.54 -1.69
C ARG A 104 -17.57 2.07 -1.12
N LEU A 105 -17.18 3.27 -1.58
CA LEU A 105 -16.01 3.97 -1.07
C LEU A 105 -16.35 4.72 0.22
N VAL A 106 -15.41 4.74 1.16
CA VAL A 106 -15.51 5.58 2.36
C VAL A 106 -14.97 6.97 2.03
N THR A 107 -15.77 7.98 2.33
CA THR A 107 -15.42 9.40 2.13
C THR A 107 -14.91 10.05 3.42
N SER A 108 -15.30 9.54 4.61
CA SER A 108 -14.86 10.10 5.87
C SER A 108 -14.75 9.06 6.98
N VAL A 109 -13.68 9.18 7.77
CA VAL A 109 -13.50 8.51 9.06
C VAL A 109 -13.28 9.60 10.11
N ALA A 110 -14.18 9.73 11.05
CA ALA A 110 -14.13 10.74 12.12
C ALA A 110 -14.28 10.08 13.49
N PRO A 111 -13.76 10.69 14.57
CA PRO A 111 -14.09 10.29 15.92
C PRO A 111 -15.59 10.41 16.16
N ASP A 112 -16.18 9.41 16.79
CA ASP A 112 -17.54 9.47 17.31
C ASP A 112 -17.50 9.96 18.77
N GLY A 113 -18.42 10.84 19.16
CA GLY A 113 -18.48 11.42 20.50
C GLY A 113 -18.50 10.40 21.65
N ASP A 114 -18.99 9.20 21.39
CA ASP A 114 -19.09 8.10 22.35
C ASP A 114 -17.85 7.19 22.44
N GLY A 115 -16.73 7.61 21.87
CA GLY A 115 -15.43 6.92 22.04
C GLY A 115 -15.07 5.89 20.96
N GLY A 116 -15.80 5.88 19.85
CA GLY A 116 -15.51 5.09 18.63
C GLY A 116 -15.25 5.98 17.42
N TYR A 117 -15.71 5.48 16.26
CA TYR A 117 -15.57 6.13 14.97
C TYR A 117 -16.88 6.12 14.21
N ALA A 118 -17.18 7.23 13.53
CA ALA A 118 -18.17 7.36 12.50
C ALA A 118 -17.45 7.18 11.13
N VAL A 119 -17.94 6.24 10.33
CA VAL A 119 -17.41 5.95 8.99
C VAL A 119 -18.51 6.22 7.98
N THR A 120 -18.30 7.20 7.09
CA THR A 120 -19.29 7.64 6.09
C THR A 120 -18.89 7.12 4.72
N ALA A 121 -19.82 6.44 4.06
CA ALA A 121 -19.69 5.96 2.69
C ALA A 121 -20.05 7.05 1.66
N GLU A 122 -19.75 6.81 0.38
CA GLU A 122 -19.94 7.76 -0.71
C GLU A 122 -21.41 8.15 -0.98
N ASP A 123 -22.36 7.31 -0.56
CA ASP A 123 -23.80 7.57 -0.64
C ASP A 123 -24.35 8.34 0.59
N GLY A 124 -23.49 8.67 1.56
CA GLY A 124 -23.86 9.38 2.78
C GLY A 124 -24.26 8.47 3.95
N GLU A 125 -24.38 7.13 3.78
CA GLU A 125 -24.58 6.21 4.91
C GLU A 125 -23.41 6.35 5.88
N THR A 126 -23.74 6.49 7.17
CA THR A 126 -22.75 6.54 8.24
C THR A 126 -22.93 5.36 9.17
N VAL A 127 -21.88 4.56 9.32
CA VAL A 127 -21.84 3.44 10.25
C VAL A 127 -20.94 3.76 11.45
N ARG A 128 -21.26 3.20 12.61
CA ARG A 128 -20.49 3.37 13.84
C ARG A 128 -19.65 2.13 14.10
N ALA A 129 -18.38 2.34 14.45
CA ALA A 129 -17.41 1.30 14.77
C ALA A 129 -16.64 1.58 16.05
N ARG A 130 -16.35 0.53 16.81
CA ARG A 130 -15.46 0.64 18.00
C ARG A 130 -14.01 0.82 17.56
N THR A 131 -13.62 0.20 16.46
CA THR A 131 -12.28 0.30 15.87
C THR A 131 -12.37 0.41 14.33
N VAL A 132 -11.36 1.06 13.74
CA VAL A 132 -11.22 1.18 12.29
C VAL A 132 -9.84 0.72 11.86
N ALA A 133 -9.75 -0.05 10.77
CA ALA A 133 -8.50 -0.38 10.08
C ALA A 133 -8.44 0.33 8.72
N LEU A 134 -7.48 1.23 8.55
CA LEU A 134 -7.27 1.97 7.32
C LEU A 134 -6.27 1.23 6.42
N ALA A 135 -6.75 0.69 5.30
CA ALA A 135 -6.00 -0.08 4.32
C ALA A 135 -6.16 0.49 2.89
N VAL A 136 -6.06 1.81 2.75
CA VAL A 136 -6.39 2.60 1.55
C VAL A 136 -5.41 2.43 0.37
N GLY A 137 -4.47 1.50 0.46
CA GLY A 137 -3.55 1.19 -0.63
C GLY A 137 -2.54 2.31 -0.91
N VAL A 138 -2.20 2.50 -2.19
CA VAL A 138 -1.13 3.41 -2.62
C VAL A 138 -1.63 4.64 -3.38
N LEU A 139 -2.82 4.58 -3.99
CA LEU A 139 -3.32 5.62 -4.89
C LEU A 139 -3.41 7.02 -4.26
N PRO A 140 -3.82 7.20 -2.99
CA PRO A 140 -3.82 8.54 -2.38
C PRO A 140 -2.42 9.16 -2.27
N PHE A 141 -1.38 8.34 -2.36
CA PHE A 141 0.02 8.73 -2.12
C PHE A 141 0.85 8.86 -3.39
N MET A 142 0.22 8.95 -4.56
CA MET A 142 0.89 9.19 -5.83
C MET A 142 1.78 10.43 -5.76
N GLU A 143 3.03 10.31 -6.19
CA GLU A 143 3.97 11.44 -6.21
C GLU A 143 4.12 11.99 -7.62
N VAL A 144 3.82 13.26 -7.80
CA VAL A 144 4.07 14.00 -9.06
C VAL A 144 5.12 15.06 -8.77
N PRO A 145 6.20 15.15 -9.57
CA PRO A 145 7.24 16.15 -9.39
C PRO A 145 6.70 17.59 -9.31
N GLY A 146 7.27 18.40 -8.42
CA GLY A 146 6.79 19.76 -8.14
C GLY A 146 6.49 20.60 -9.39
N PRO A 147 7.40 20.71 -10.38
CA PRO A 147 7.17 21.48 -11.59
C PRO A 147 5.97 21.04 -12.45
N LEU A 148 5.48 19.80 -12.25
CA LEU A 148 4.37 19.24 -13.01
C LEU A 148 3.03 19.31 -12.25
N ARG A 149 3.05 19.68 -10.97
CA ARG A 149 1.84 19.76 -10.16
C ARG A 149 0.94 20.89 -10.64
N GLY A 150 -0.35 20.62 -10.72
CA GLY A 150 -1.34 21.62 -11.15
C GLY A 150 -1.49 21.77 -12.68
N LEU A 151 -0.65 21.12 -13.48
CA LEU A 151 -0.85 21.07 -14.92
C LEU A 151 -2.07 20.20 -15.28
N PRO A 152 -2.78 20.52 -16.38
CA PRO A 152 -3.99 19.79 -16.78
C PRO A 152 -3.70 18.30 -17.00
N ARG A 153 -4.66 17.44 -16.63
CA ARG A 153 -4.54 15.97 -16.80
C ARG A 153 -4.38 15.53 -18.25
N ARG A 154 -4.80 16.32 -19.22
CA ARG A 154 -4.56 16.04 -20.64
C ARG A 154 -3.07 16.07 -21.01
N HIS A 155 -2.24 16.72 -20.19
CA HIS A 155 -0.78 16.84 -20.41
C HIS A 155 0.05 16.06 -19.41
N VAL A 156 -0.41 15.94 -18.15
CA VAL A 156 0.35 15.28 -17.09
C VAL A 156 -0.53 14.31 -16.33
N THR A 157 -0.10 13.06 -16.25
CA THR A 157 -0.74 12.02 -15.46
C THR A 157 0.27 11.28 -14.60
N HIS A 158 -0.20 10.55 -13.60
CA HIS A 158 0.60 9.54 -12.91
C HIS A 158 0.41 8.17 -13.60
N SER A 159 1.42 7.29 -13.56
CA SER A 159 1.31 5.95 -14.17
C SER A 159 0.13 5.12 -13.65
N SER A 160 -0.34 5.39 -12.44
CA SER A 160 -1.51 4.72 -11.86
C SER A 160 -2.87 5.31 -12.31
N HIS A 161 -2.88 6.25 -13.23
CA HIS A 161 -4.12 6.79 -13.80
C HIS A 161 -4.59 6.06 -15.07
N HIS A 162 -3.81 5.10 -15.56
CA HIS A 162 -4.05 4.42 -16.83
C HIS A 162 -4.35 2.94 -16.61
N GLY A 163 -5.55 2.52 -16.98
CA GLY A 163 -5.93 1.11 -17.11
C GLY A 163 -5.44 0.51 -18.43
N GLU A 164 -5.34 1.33 -19.49
CA GLU A 164 -4.74 0.98 -20.78
C GLU A 164 -3.94 2.17 -21.32
N LEU A 165 -3.02 1.88 -22.26
CA LEU A 165 -2.08 2.87 -22.79
C LEU A 165 -2.20 3.07 -24.31
N ASP A 166 -3.12 2.40 -24.97
CA ASP A 166 -3.37 2.43 -26.42
C ASP A 166 -3.73 3.83 -26.95
N GLY A 167 -4.36 4.66 -26.12
CA GLY A 167 -4.68 6.07 -26.44
C GLY A 167 -3.46 6.98 -26.69
N PHE A 168 -2.24 6.47 -26.48
CA PHE A 168 -0.98 7.20 -26.75
C PHE A 168 -0.31 6.83 -28.07
N ALA A 169 -0.87 5.95 -28.87
CA ALA A 169 -0.29 5.58 -30.19
C ALA A 169 -0.06 6.82 -31.06
N GLY A 170 1.14 6.94 -31.65
CA GLY A 170 1.57 8.07 -32.48
C GLY A 170 1.87 9.36 -31.73
N ARG A 171 1.78 9.39 -30.36
CA ARG A 171 2.10 10.58 -29.56
C ARG A 171 3.54 10.54 -29.04
N ASP A 172 4.11 11.73 -28.83
CA ASP A 172 5.39 11.90 -28.12
C ASP A 172 5.13 11.93 -26.61
N VAL A 173 5.57 10.88 -25.91
CA VAL A 173 5.31 10.69 -24.47
C VAL A 173 6.61 10.64 -23.68
N THR A 174 6.72 11.52 -22.70
CA THR A 174 7.83 11.50 -21.74
C THR A 174 7.42 10.79 -20.45
N VAL A 175 8.07 9.67 -20.14
CA VAL A 175 7.89 8.93 -18.87
C VAL A 175 8.97 9.35 -17.89
N ILE A 176 8.56 9.79 -16.69
CA ILE A 176 9.49 10.24 -15.64
C ILE A 176 9.63 9.16 -14.58
N GLY A 177 10.83 8.60 -14.44
CA GLY A 177 11.13 7.58 -13.43
C GLY A 177 12.15 6.56 -13.91
N ALA A 178 12.63 5.72 -12.99
CA ALA A 178 13.59 4.63 -13.26
C ALA A 178 13.18 3.32 -12.54
N GLY A 179 11.98 3.24 -12.00
CA GLY A 179 11.44 2.05 -11.33
C GLY A 179 10.64 1.17 -12.28
N GLN A 180 10.12 0.04 -11.75
CA GLN A 180 9.34 -0.92 -12.52
C GLN A 180 8.22 -0.25 -13.34
N ALA A 181 7.40 0.58 -12.69
CA ALA A 181 6.29 1.25 -13.37
C ALA A 181 6.74 2.14 -14.53
N ALA A 182 7.87 2.86 -14.39
CA ALA A 182 8.39 3.70 -15.46
C ALA A 182 8.87 2.88 -16.65
N LEU A 183 9.66 1.85 -16.39
CA LEU A 183 10.27 1.03 -17.43
C LEU A 183 9.22 0.19 -18.16
N GLU A 184 8.25 -0.34 -17.44
CA GLU A 184 7.19 -1.16 -18.03
C GLU A 184 6.17 -0.30 -18.79
N THR A 185 5.76 0.86 -18.26
CA THR A 185 4.94 1.82 -19.00
C THR A 185 5.62 2.26 -20.30
N ALA A 186 6.91 2.58 -20.27
CA ALA A 186 7.65 2.97 -21.47
C ALA A 186 7.75 1.85 -22.51
N ALA A 187 7.97 0.60 -22.07
CA ALA A 187 8.01 -0.54 -22.96
C ALA A 187 6.65 -0.76 -23.65
N ILE A 188 5.55 -0.76 -22.87
CA ILE A 188 4.19 -0.95 -23.40
C ILE A 188 3.83 0.16 -24.41
N LEU A 189 4.10 1.42 -24.06
CA LEU A 189 3.86 2.56 -24.94
C LEU A 189 4.62 2.41 -26.27
N THR A 190 5.88 2.00 -26.22
CA THR A 190 6.71 1.77 -27.41
C THR A 190 6.15 0.62 -28.26
N GLU A 191 5.73 -0.48 -27.64
CA GLU A 191 5.07 -1.61 -28.31
C GLU A 191 3.76 -1.21 -29.00
N GLN A 192 3.06 -0.21 -28.44
CA GLN A 192 1.82 0.34 -28.98
C GLN A 192 2.02 1.48 -29.99
N GLY A 193 3.26 1.82 -30.33
CA GLY A 193 3.58 2.79 -31.38
C GLY A 193 3.64 4.24 -30.93
N ALA A 194 3.80 4.52 -29.63
CA ALA A 194 4.12 5.88 -29.14
C ALA A 194 5.62 6.18 -29.34
N GLU A 195 5.96 7.46 -29.51
CA GLU A 195 7.33 7.95 -29.40
C GLU A 195 7.67 8.18 -27.93
N VAL A 196 8.52 7.32 -27.36
CA VAL A 196 8.73 7.29 -25.91
C VAL A 196 10.11 7.78 -25.52
N ARG A 197 10.13 8.68 -24.54
CA ARG A 197 11.34 9.15 -23.86
C ARG A 197 11.26 8.86 -22.39
N ILE A 198 12.37 8.38 -21.79
CA ILE A 198 12.53 8.32 -20.33
C ILE A 198 13.38 9.48 -19.82
N LEU A 199 12.90 10.15 -18.79
CA LEU A 199 13.69 11.09 -17.97
C LEU A 199 13.85 10.52 -16.55
N ALA A 200 15.08 10.34 -16.09
CA ALA A 200 15.34 9.82 -14.76
C ALA A 200 16.45 10.56 -14.04
N ARG A 201 16.26 10.82 -12.73
CA ARG A 201 17.28 11.39 -11.85
C ARG A 201 18.45 10.44 -11.56
N ALA A 202 18.20 9.14 -11.73
CA ALA A 202 19.20 8.09 -11.56
C ALA A 202 20.25 8.16 -12.67
N ASP A 203 21.51 7.87 -12.33
CA ASP A 203 22.61 7.84 -13.28
C ASP A 203 22.66 6.55 -14.08
N ARG A 204 21.92 5.55 -13.66
CA ARG A 204 21.80 4.24 -14.33
C ARG A 204 20.43 3.63 -14.07
N LEU A 205 19.99 2.77 -14.99
CA LEU A 205 18.85 1.88 -14.76
C LEU A 205 19.33 0.65 -14.00
N ASN A 206 18.66 0.33 -12.90
CA ASN A 206 18.91 -0.90 -12.17
C ASN A 206 17.93 -1.98 -12.62
N TRP A 207 18.39 -3.21 -12.64
CA TRP A 207 17.60 -4.38 -13.02
C TRP A 207 17.76 -5.46 -11.96
N ASN A 208 16.66 -6.10 -11.59
CA ASN A 208 16.74 -7.29 -10.76
C ASN A 208 17.39 -8.41 -11.59
N THR A 209 18.08 -9.29 -10.91
CA THR A 209 18.59 -10.53 -11.51
C THR A 209 17.49 -11.58 -11.61
N VAL A 210 17.66 -12.56 -12.50
CA VAL A 210 16.84 -13.77 -12.51
C VAL A 210 16.88 -14.39 -11.11
N PRO A 211 15.73 -14.73 -10.52
CA PRO A 211 15.71 -15.31 -9.18
C PRO A 211 16.41 -16.68 -9.20
N PRO A 212 17.33 -16.91 -8.26
CA PRO A 212 18.01 -18.22 -8.22
C PRO A 212 17.02 -19.32 -7.84
N ALA A 213 17.27 -20.55 -8.31
CA ALA A 213 16.44 -21.72 -7.98
C ALA A 213 16.21 -21.88 -6.47
N LEU A 214 15.05 -22.38 -6.07
CA LEU A 214 14.72 -22.60 -4.64
C LEU A 214 15.54 -23.73 -4.02
N ASP A 215 15.89 -24.76 -4.81
CA ASP A 215 16.59 -26.00 -4.40
C ASP A 215 18.15 -25.94 -4.52
N ARG A 216 18.72 -24.75 -4.40
CA ARG A 216 20.15 -24.46 -4.65
C ARG A 216 21.16 -24.91 -3.60
N GLY A 217 20.90 -25.94 -2.85
CA GLY A 217 21.80 -26.51 -1.84
C GLY A 217 21.96 -25.64 -0.57
N ALA A 218 22.21 -26.30 0.58
CA ALA A 218 22.19 -25.66 1.90
C ALA A 218 23.18 -24.49 2.04
N TRP A 219 24.40 -24.63 1.52
CA TRP A 219 25.43 -23.60 1.66
C TRP A 219 25.12 -22.30 0.92
N ARG A 220 24.58 -22.38 -0.31
CA ARG A 220 24.15 -21.20 -1.08
C ARG A 220 22.94 -20.54 -0.44
N SER A 221 22.00 -21.33 0.06
CA SER A 221 20.82 -20.85 0.78
C SER A 221 21.17 -20.12 2.07
N LEU A 222 22.20 -20.60 2.79
CA LEU A 222 22.71 -19.94 3.98
C LEU A 222 23.41 -18.60 3.67
N ARG A 223 24.20 -18.52 2.59
CA ARG A 223 24.90 -17.27 2.22
C ARG A 223 23.96 -16.17 1.72
N ALA A 224 22.90 -16.53 1.02
CA ALA A 224 21.92 -15.57 0.49
C ALA A 224 20.50 -16.16 0.56
N PRO A 225 19.85 -16.14 1.73
CA PRO A 225 18.55 -16.76 1.93
C PRO A 225 17.49 -16.13 1.01
N HIS A 226 16.55 -16.96 0.53
CA HIS A 226 15.36 -16.50 -0.17
C HIS A 226 14.40 -15.81 0.78
N THR A 227 13.80 -14.73 0.33
CA THR A 227 12.74 -14.02 1.06
C THR A 227 11.73 -13.43 0.07
N GLY A 228 10.55 -13.07 0.54
CA GLY A 228 9.54 -12.41 -0.29
C GLY A 228 9.96 -11.04 -0.85
N LEU A 229 11.10 -10.51 -0.41
CA LEU A 229 11.68 -9.25 -0.90
C LEU A 229 12.91 -9.48 -1.79
N GLY A 230 13.24 -10.72 -2.12
CA GLY A 230 14.44 -11.11 -2.86
C GLY A 230 15.45 -11.86 -2.00
N CYS A 231 16.63 -12.15 -2.54
CA CYS A 231 17.66 -12.90 -1.85
C CYS A 231 18.58 -12.04 -0.98
N GLY A 232 19.13 -12.64 0.08
CA GLY A 232 20.14 -12.03 0.93
C GLY A 232 19.67 -11.68 2.34
N TRP A 233 20.63 -11.59 3.26
CA TRP A 233 20.37 -11.37 4.68
C TRP A 233 19.70 -10.03 5.00
N GLN A 234 20.02 -8.98 4.26
CA GLN A 234 19.36 -7.69 4.42
C GLN A 234 17.86 -7.78 4.10
N ASN A 235 17.51 -8.42 2.98
CA ASN A 235 16.12 -8.63 2.61
C ASN A 235 15.43 -9.58 3.59
N LYS A 236 16.16 -10.57 4.14
CA LYS A 236 15.62 -11.45 5.17
C LYS A 236 15.29 -10.70 6.46
N LEU A 237 16.13 -9.78 6.90
CA LEU A 237 15.84 -8.93 8.04
C LEU A 237 14.58 -8.08 7.79
N TYR A 238 14.45 -7.50 6.60
CA TYR A 238 13.27 -6.71 6.22
C TYR A 238 12.00 -7.55 6.13
N ALA A 239 12.11 -8.78 5.65
CA ALA A 239 10.99 -9.68 5.44
C ALA A 239 10.48 -10.30 6.75
N ASP A 240 11.39 -10.87 7.54
CA ASP A 240 11.02 -11.73 8.67
C ASP A 240 10.81 -10.96 9.99
N THR A 241 11.46 -9.79 10.11
CA THR A 241 11.49 -9.04 11.38
C THR A 241 11.09 -7.56 11.23
N PRO A 242 10.00 -7.23 10.53
CA PRO A 242 9.59 -5.83 10.32
C PRO A 242 9.40 -5.05 11.64
N GLY A 243 9.00 -5.74 12.71
CA GLY A 243 8.80 -5.12 14.04
C GLY A 243 10.06 -4.53 14.68
N ILE A 244 11.26 -4.94 14.26
CA ILE A 244 12.53 -4.41 14.77
C ILE A 244 12.71 -2.94 14.34
N PHE A 245 12.25 -2.60 13.13
CA PHE A 245 12.37 -1.25 12.58
C PHE A 245 11.76 -0.18 13.47
N ARG A 246 10.66 -0.48 14.13
CA ARG A 246 10.00 0.46 15.04
C ARG A 246 10.89 0.92 16.20
N ARG A 247 11.90 0.13 16.58
CA ARG A 247 12.82 0.45 17.67
C ARG A 247 13.99 1.33 17.23
N LEU A 248 14.16 1.51 15.92
CA LEU A 248 15.20 2.39 15.37
C LEU A 248 14.78 3.86 15.51
N PRO A 249 15.76 4.78 15.63
CA PRO A 249 15.50 6.22 15.58
C PRO A 249 14.73 6.61 14.32
N ALA A 250 13.86 7.62 14.39
CA ALA A 250 13.02 8.07 13.27
C ALA A 250 13.84 8.37 12.00
N ALA A 251 14.94 9.14 12.12
CA ALA A 251 15.81 9.45 10.99
C ALA A 251 16.43 8.21 10.32
N THR A 252 16.71 7.16 11.09
CA THR A 252 17.22 5.89 10.54
C THR A 252 16.12 5.14 9.79
N ARG A 253 14.89 5.13 10.33
CA ARG A 253 13.72 4.53 9.67
C ARG A 253 13.40 5.21 8.35
N GLU A 254 13.42 6.55 8.31
CA GLU A 254 13.22 7.34 7.09
C GLU A 254 14.30 7.03 6.06
N ARG A 255 15.57 7.04 6.45
CA ARG A 255 16.68 6.71 5.53
C ARG A 255 16.54 5.31 4.93
N ILE A 256 16.15 4.31 5.74
CA ILE A 256 15.94 2.94 5.25
C ILE A 256 14.73 2.92 4.31
N PHE A 257 13.63 3.59 4.65
CA PHE A 257 12.46 3.69 3.79
C PHE A 257 12.80 4.28 2.42
N ASP A 258 13.61 5.33 2.37
CA ASP A 258 13.98 6.03 1.13
C ASP A 258 14.99 5.25 0.27
N SER A 259 15.90 4.50 0.91
CA SER A 259 17.02 3.85 0.22
C SER A 259 16.83 2.36 -0.04
N ALA A 260 16.09 1.66 0.81
CA ALA A 260 15.94 0.21 0.69
C ALA A 260 15.02 -0.17 -0.48
N LEU A 261 15.41 -1.19 -1.23
CA LEU A 261 14.69 -1.68 -2.40
C LEU A 261 14.35 -0.54 -3.38
N GLY A 262 15.37 0.21 -3.74
CA GLY A 262 15.29 1.35 -4.65
C GLY A 262 14.71 1.01 -6.02
N PRO A 263 14.54 2.00 -6.89
CA PRO A 263 13.94 1.79 -8.21
C PRO A 263 14.78 0.81 -9.03
N ALA A 264 14.13 -0.25 -9.55
CA ALA A 264 14.73 -1.23 -10.43
C ALA A 264 13.65 -1.87 -11.31
N GLY A 265 13.97 -2.18 -12.54
CA GLY A 265 13.17 -3.03 -13.42
C GLY A 265 13.31 -4.52 -13.08
N ALA A 266 12.29 -5.29 -13.35
CA ALA A 266 12.37 -6.74 -13.31
C ALA A 266 13.27 -7.28 -14.43
N TRP A 267 13.93 -8.40 -14.19
CA TRP A 267 14.87 -9.00 -15.14
C TRP A 267 14.21 -9.32 -16.50
N TRP A 268 12.99 -9.80 -16.50
CA TRP A 268 12.23 -10.17 -17.69
C TRP A 268 11.78 -8.97 -18.53
N LEU A 269 11.67 -7.78 -17.92
CA LEU A 269 11.29 -6.55 -18.63
C LEU A 269 12.44 -5.98 -19.48
N ARG A 270 13.69 -6.38 -19.21
CA ARG A 270 14.87 -5.79 -19.83
C ARG A 270 14.87 -5.90 -21.36
N GLU A 271 14.42 -7.03 -21.89
CA GLU A 271 14.34 -7.28 -23.33
C GLU A 271 13.24 -6.42 -23.97
N ARG A 272 12.03 -6.37 -23.38
CA ARG A 272 10.95 -5.49 -23.85
C ARG A 272 11.37 -4.02 -23.87
N PHE A 273 12.06 -3.59 -22.81
CA PHE A 273 12.53 -2.23 -22.67
C PHE A 273 13.63 -1.84 -23.67
N ALA A 274 14.34 -2.79 -24.26
CA ALA A 274 15.42 -2.51 -25.23
C ALA A 274 14.93 -1.76 -26.49
N ALA A 275 13.63 -1.78 -26.77
CA ALA A 275 13.01 -1.01 -27.85
C ALA A 275 12.91 0.49 -27.56
N VAL A 276 12.94 0.92 -26.28
CA VAL A 276 12.92 2.32 -25.87
C VAL A 276 14.27 2.97 -26.15
N ARG A 277 14.34 3.87 -27.12
CA ARG A 277 15.60 4.41 -27.65
C ARG A 277 16.08 5.70 -26.96
N ASP A 278 15.15 6.59 -26.53
CA ASP A 278 15.49 7.86 -25.89
C ASP A 278 15.44 7.71 -24.35
N VAL A 279 16.60 7.43 -23.77
CA VAL A 279 16.76 7.24 -22.32
C VAL A 279 17.74 8.27 -21.76
N ARG A 280 17.22 9.27 -21.04
CA ARG A 280 18.00 10.38 -20.47
C ARG A 280 18.12 10.22 -18.98
N LEU A 281 19.30 9.86 -18.53
CA LEU A 281 19.65 9.61 -17.13
C LEU A 281 20.37 10.81 -16.53
N GLY A 282 20.41 10.89 -15.18
CA GLY A 282 21.02 12.00 -14.46
C GLY A 282 20.28 13.34 -14.63
N GLN A 283 19.06 13.32 -15.15
CA GLN A 283 18.27 14.51 -15.45
C GLN A 283 17.03 14.63 -14.59
N ARG A 284 16.68 15.84 -14.23
CA ARG A 284 15.45 16.17 -13.50
C ARG A 284 14.68 17.29 -14.21
N VAL A 285 13.37 17.25 -14.14
CA VAL A 285 12.51 18.35 -14.57
C VAL A 285 12.62 19.47 -13.53
N SER A 286 12.99 20.65 -13.96
CA SER A 286 13.14 21.87 -13.16
C SER A 286 12.03 22.89 -13.43
N GLY A 287 11.39 22.84 -14.60
CA GLY A 287 10.27 23.68 -15.00
C GLY A 287 9.38 22.94 -15.99
N ALA A 288 8.11 23.35 -16.11
CA ALA A 288 7.21 22.85 -17.12
C ALA A 288 6.17 23.91 -17.47
N THR A 289 5.90 24.08 -18.77
CA THR A 289 4.91 25.04 -19.29
C THR A 289 4.14 24.41 -20.45
N VAL A 290 2.88 24.79 -20.60
CA VAL A 290 2.07 24.45 -21.80
C VAL A 290 2.39 25.51 -22.87
N THR A 291 2.75 25.05 -24.06
CA THR A 291 3.08 25.90 -25.20
C THR A 291 1.82 26.36 -25.95
N ALA A 292 1.97 27.31 -26.88
CA ALA A 292 0.83 27.83 -27.66
C ALA A 292 0.17 26.80 -28.58
N ASP A 293 0.92 25.78 -28.98
CA ASP A 293 0.47 24.63 -29.78
C ASP A 293 -0.03 23.45 -28.92
N ASP A 294 -0.38 23.71 -27.66
CA ASP A 294 -0.95 22.76 -26.68
C ASP A 294 -0.03 21.55 -26.39
N ARG A 295 1.30 21.73 -26.52
CA ARG A 295 2.30 20.76 -26.09
C ARG A 295 2.90 21.14 -24.74
N LEU A 296 3.66 20.23 -24.13
CA LEU A 296 4.45 20.51 -22.95
C LEU A 296 5.91 20.81 -23.31
N ARG A 297 6.41 21.91 -22.79
CA ARG A 297 7.83 22.24 -22.73
C ARG A 297 8.32 21.97 -21.32
N LEU A 298 9.29 21.07 -21.19
CA LEU A 298 9.95 20.71 -19.93
C LEU A 298 11.36 21.33 -19.91
N ASP A 299 11.63 22.13 -18.92
CA ASP A 299 13.02 22.53 -18.62
C ASP A 299 13.66 21.40 -17.80
N VAL A 300 14.79 20.90 -18.27
CA VAL A 300 15.51 19.81 -17.61
C VAL A 300 16.89 20.27 -17.17
N THR A 301 17.31 19.78 -16.01
CA THR A 301 18.64 20.07 -15.45
C THR A 301 19.38 18.77 -15.25
N GLY A 302 20.56 18.67 -15.84
CA GLY A 302 21.48 17.55 -15.63
C GLY A 302 22.17 17.66 -14.27
N ARG A 303 22.71 16.53 -13.81
CA ARG A 303 23.45 16.46 -12.55
C ARG A 303 24.76 17.25 -12.59
N ASP A 304 25.33 17.39 -13.77
CA ASP A 304 26.52 18.24 -14.08
C ASP A 304 26.19 19.72 -14.15
N GLY A 305 24.93 20.11 -13.89
CA GLY A 305 24.47 21.51 -14.00
C GLY A 305 24.09 21.93 -15.42
N SER A 306 24.18 21.05 -16.41
CA SER A 306 23.68 21.32 -17.76
C SER A 306 22.18 21.60 -17.76
N SER A 307 21.73 22.47 -18.64
CA SER A 307 20.32 22.78 -18.85
C SER A 307 19.91 22.40 -20.26
N GLY A 308 18.69 21.89 -20.39
CA GLY A 308 18.11 21.50 -21.68
C GLY A 308 16.61 21.69 -21.68
N VAL A 309 16.02 21.52 -22.85
CA VAL A 309 14.58 21.56 -23.06
C VAL A 309 14.13 20.28 -23.71
N VAL A 310 12.97 19.79 -23.31
CA VAL A 310 12.28 18.68 -23.92
C VAL A 310 10.84 19.11 -24.22
N GLU A 311 10.40 18.93 -25.45
CA GLU A 311 9.01 19.09 -25.81
C GLU A 311 8.35 17.73 -25.97
N THR A 312 7.10 17.61 -25.56
CA THR A 312 6.35 16.36 -25.53
C THR A 312 4.86 16.63 -25.53
N ASP A 313 4.07 15.70 -26.02
CA ASP A 313 2.60 15.83 -26.02
C ASP A 313 2.02 15.48 -24.65
N HIS A 314 2.69 14.55 -23.92
CA HIS A 314 2.19 14.10 -22.63
C HIS A 314 3.35 13.63 -21.71
N VAL A 315 3.17 13.86 -20.44
CA VAL A 315 4.07 13.36 -19.39
C VAL A 315 3.37 12.33 -18.53
N ILE A 316 3.95 11.16 -18.39
CA ILE A 316 3.52 10.15 -17.40
C ILE A 316 4.53 10.14 -16.25
N ALA A 317 4.11 10.64 -15.08
CA ALA A 317 4.91 10.58 -13.86
C ALA A 317 4.83 9.17 -13.26
N ALA A 318 5.87 8.37 -13.46
CA ALA A 318 6.03 7.06 -12.83
C ALA A 318 7.01 7.13 -11.64
N THR A 319 6.77 8.10 -10.78
CA THR A 319 7.66 8.53 -9.70
C THR A 319 7.34 7.92 -8.35
N GLY A 320 6.38 6.98 -8.33
CA GLY A 320 6.02 6.18 -7.18
C GLY A 320 5.11 6.89 -6.18
N PHE A 321 5.23 6.51 -4.91
CA PHE A 321 4.27 6.88 -3.88
C PHE A 321 4.98 7.33 -2.60
N VAL A 322 4.49 8.42 -1.99
CA VAL A 322 5.03 8.96 -0.74
C VAL A 322 3.94 8.95 0.33
N PRO A 323 4.02 8.05 1.33
CA PRO A 323 3.03 7.98 2.40
C PRO A 323 3.04 9.25 3.23
N SER A 324 1.89 9.91 3.34
CA SER A 324 1.71 11.11 4.14
C SER A 324 0.30 11.17 4.71
N LEU A 325 0.17 11.56 5.99
CA LEU A 325 -1.14 11.83 6.58
C LEU A 325 -1.87 12.98 5.88
N ASP A 326 -1.13 13.94 5.31
CA ASP A 326 -1.73 15.07 4.62
C ASP A 326 -2.48 14.69 3.34
N ARG A 327 -2.18 13.50 2.80
CA ARG A 327 -2.84 12.91 1.63
C ARG A 327 -3.88 11.83 1.98
N ALA A 328 -4.07 11.55 3.27
CA ALA A 328 -5.08 10.60 3.73
C ALA A 328 -6.43 11.29 3.93
N ASP A 329 -7.02 11.77 2.84
CA ASP A 329 -8.21 12.62 2.85
C ASP A 329 -9.47 11.94 3.42
N VAL A 330 -9.49 10.62 3.43
CA VAL A 330 -10.52 9.81 4.08
C VAL A 330 -10.55 10.02 5.62
N LEU A 331 -9.47 10.48 6.23
CA LEU A 331 -9.45 10.86 7.65
C LEU A 331 -9.94 12.30 7.80
N ALA A 332 -10.94 12.51 8.66
CA ALA A 332 -11.41 13.85 9.02
C ALA A 332 -10.24 14.77 9.41
N PRO A 333 -10.23 16.05 9.01
CA PRO A 333 -9.07 16.94 9.21
C PRO A 333 -8.63 17.06 10.68
N GLY A 334 -9.57 17.05 11.63
CA GLY A 334 -9.26 17.04 13.07
C GLY A 334 -8.49 15.80 13.49
N LEU A 335 -9.03 14.62 13.14
CA LEU A 335 -8.39 13.33 13.43
C LEU A 335 -6.99 13.25 12.83
N ARG A 336 -6.84 13.67 11.57
CA ARG A 336 -5.57 13.64 10.84
C ARG A 336 -4.48 14.49 11.50
N ARG A 337 -4.84 15.65 12.09
CA ARG A 337 -3.91 16.53 12.82
C ARG A 337 -3.47 15.97 14.17
N GLU A 338 -4.31 15.19 14.84
CA GLU A 338 -4.01 14.56 16.13
C GLU A 338 -3.02 13.38 16.03
N LEU A 339 -2.86 12.81 14.85
CA LEU A 339 -2.00 11.63 14.66
C LEU A 339 -0.52 12.01 14.72
N ARG A 340 0.24 11.26 15.56
CA ARG A 340 1.70 11.38 15.59
C ARG A 340 2.31 10.91 14.28
N ARG A 341 3.39 11.58 13.89
CA ARG A 341 4.11 11.32 12.65
C ARG A 341 5.50 10.75 12.92
N VAL A 342 6.02 10.00 11.97
CA VAL A 342 7.42 9.54 11.96
C VAL A 342 8.25 10.66 11.36
N GLY A 343 9.21 11.19 12.12
CA GLY A 343 10.15 12.21 11.64
C GLY A 343 9.49 13.39 10.93
N ALA A 344 10.15 13.90 9.88
CA ALA A 344 9.67 15.00 9.06
C ALA A 344 8.84 14.55 7.84
N GLY A 345 8.84 13.25 7.50
CA GLY A 345 8.25 12.72 6.26
C GLY A 345 6.71 12.70 6.20
N GLY A 346 6.03 13.03 7.30
CA GLY A 346 4.57 13.15 7.33
C GLY A 346 3.80 11.83 7.42
N ALA A 347 4.46 10.67 7.41
CA ALA A 347 3.82 9.37 7.59
C ALA A 347 3.39 9.14 9.06
N PRO A 348 2.33 8.37 9.33
CA PRO A 348 1.87 8.11 10.68
C PRO A 348 2.83 7.21 11.45
N GLU A 349 3.01 7.52 12.74
CA GLU A 349 3.63 6.59 13.67
C GLU A 349 2.63 5.55 14.15
N VAL A 350 3.02 4.27 14.15
CA VAL A 350 2.16 3.17 14.61
C VAL A 350 2.83 2.31 15.67
N GLY A 351 2.00 1.80 16.58
CA GLY A 351 2.40 0.94 17.69
C GLY A 351 2.72 -0.50 17.25
N ALA A 352 3.03 -1.38 18.22
CA ALA A 352 3.46 -2.77 18.00
C ALA A 352 2.41 -3.65 17.28
N LEU A 353 1.15 -3.27 17.34
CA LEU A 353 0.02 -3.98 16.75
C LEU A 353 -0.69 -3.14 15.69
N PHE A 354 0.05 -2.25 15.03
CA PHE A 354 -0.44 -1.37 13.96
C PHE A 354 -1.47 -0.31 14.40
N GLU A 355 -1.66 -0.11 15.70
CA GLU A 355 -2.51 0.96 16.22
C GLU A 355 -1.78 2.30 16.12
N SER A 356 -2.48 3.32 15.65
CA SER A 356 -1.98 4.70 15.59
C SER A 356 -1.87 5.32 16.99
N SER A 357 -1.48 6.60 17.09
CA SER A 357 -1.51 7.36 18.32
C SER A 357 -2.94 7.62 18.85
N ARG A 358 -3.97 7.48 17.99
CA ARG A 358 -5.38 7.55 18.38
C ARG A 358 -5.91 6.14 18.66
N PRO A 359 -6.38 5.86 19.89
CA PRO A 359 -6.89 4.54 20.25
C PRO A 359 -8.02 4.06 19.33
N GLY A 360 -7.95 2.79 18.89
CA GLY A 360 -8.94 2.17 18.03
C GLY A 360 -8.78 2.45 16.54
N LEU A 361 -7.83 3.32 16.13
CA LEU A 361 -7.49 3.53 14.73
C LEU A 361 -6.22 2.75 14.38
N PHE A 362 -6.37 1.76 13.52
CA PHE A 362 -5.30 0.90 13.03
C PHE A 362 -4.96 1.25 11.58
N LEU A 363 -3.70 1.10 11.19
CA LEU A 363 -3.23 1.43 9.86
C LEU A 363 -2.54 0.23 9.24
N ALA A 364 -2.67 0.05 7.92
CA ALA A 364 -2.06 -1.05 7.18
C ALA A 364 -1.42 -0.59 5.85
N GLY A 365 -0.53 -1.40 5.31
CA GLY A 365 0.11 -1.17 4.01
C GLY A 365 1.10 0.00 4.02
N LEU A 366 1.15 0.75 2.92
CA LEU A 366 2.16 1.77 2.64
C LEU A 366 2.31 2.81 3.76
N LEU A 367 1.21 3.23 4.39
CA LEU A 367 1.24 4.18 5.52
C LEU A 367 2.11 3.70 6.69
N THR A 368 2.29 2.39 6.85
CA THR A 368 3.06 1.82 7.95
C THR A 368 4.53 1.52 7.60
N ALA A 369 4.91 1.70 6.35
CA ALA A 369 6.26 1.40 5.88
C ALA A 369 7.37 2.21 6.58
N PRO A 370 7.21 3.50 6.89
CA PRO A 370 8.21 4.24 7.67
C PRO A 370 8.35 3.76 9.12
N SER A 371 7.37 3.03 9.65
CA SER A 371 7.44 2.43 11.00
C SER A 371 7.95 1.00 11.00
N TYR A 372 7.57 0.19 10.00
CA TYR A 372 7.82 -1.26 9.95
C TYR A 372 8.81 -1.69 8.86
N GLY A 373 9.33 -0.73 8.08
CA GLY A 373 10.31 -1.00 7.04
C GLY A 373 9.71 -1.40 5.68
N PRO A 374 10.58 -1.77 4.73
CA PRO A 374 10.24 -1.91 3.31
C PRO A 374 9.16 -2.95 3.00
N SER A 375 9.00 -3.99 3.83
CA SER A 375 7.99 -5.05 3.61
C SER A 375 6.58 -4.51 3.45
N MET A 376 6.24 -3.41 4.15
CA MET A 376 4.91 -2.81 4.12
C MET A 376 4.58 -2.11 2.80
N ARG A 377 5.53 -2.01 1.88
CA ARG A 377 5.34 -1.49 0.52
C ARG A 377 4.82 -2.55 -0.47
N PHE A 378 4.82 -3.82 -0.07
CA PHE A 378 4.56 -4.99 -0.92
C PHE A 378 3.43 -5.83 -0.37
N VAL A 379 2.79 -6.63 -1.22
CA VAL A 379 1.75 -7.60 -0.83
C VAL A 379 2.26 -8.55 0.26
N PHE A 380 3.53 -8.96 0.18
CA PHE A 380 4.19 -9.82 1.16
C PHE A 380 4.02 -9.36 2.61
N GLY A 381 3.93 -8.05 2.87
CA GLY A 381 3.71 -7.51 4.20
C GLY A 381 2.30 -7.73 4.76
N ALA A 382 1.33 -8.13 3.94
CA ALA A 382 -0.07 -8.28 4.36
C ALA A 382 -0.24 -9.37 5.43
N GLY A 383 0.43 -10.51 5.25
CA GLY A 383 0.37 -11.61 6.22
C GLY A 383 0.93 -11.22 7.60
N TYR A 384 2.08 -10.54 7.64
CA TYR A 384 2.63 -10.04 8.89
C TYR A 384 1.70 -9.04 9.58
N THR A 385 1.05 -8.17 8.79
CA THR A 385 0.17 -7.11 9.30
C THR A 385 -1.14 -7.69 9.81
N ALA A 386 -1.83 -8.55 9.05
CA ALA A 386 -3.20 -8.97 9.31
C ALA A 386 -3.35 -9.62 10.70
N GLY A 387 -2.57 -10.64 11.01
CA GLY A 387 -2.65 -11.32 12.30
C GLY A 387 -2.33 -10.42 13.49
N ARG A 388 -1.35 -9.50 13.35
CA ARG A 388 -0.96 -8.58 14.42
C ARG A 388 -1.96 -7.46 14.61
N LEU A 389 -2.47 -6.89 13.55
CA LEU A 389 -3.48 -5.85 13.60
C LEU A 389 -4.75 -6.37 14.26
N VAL A 390 -5.25 -7.54 13.86
CA VAL A 390 -6.45 -8.17 14.46
C VAL A 390 -6.22 -8.51 15.92
N LYS A 391 -5.01 -8.95 16.32
CA LYS A 391 -4.66 -9.10 17.74
C LYS A 391 -4.78 -7.76 18.48
N GLY A 392 -4.35 -6.65 17.90
CA GLY A 392 -4.47 -5.30 18.45
C GLY A 392 -5.93 -4.88 18.62
N VAL A 393 -6.74 -5.09 17.60
CA VAL A 393 -8.19 -4.84 17.64
C VAL A 393 -8.83 -5.59 18.80
N ARG A 394 -8.58 -6.89 18.93
CA ARG A 394 -9.14 -7.71 20.02
C ARG A 394 -8.71 -7.24 21.42
N GLN A 395 -7.45 -6.82 21.56
CA GLN A 395 -6.98 -6.24 22.83
C GLN A 395 -7.71 -4.92 23.16
N ARG A 396 -7.89 -4.06 22.17
CA ARG A 396 -8.59 -2.78 22.32
C ARG A 396 -10.05 -2.99 22.72
N LEU A 397 -10.74 -3.93 22.09
CA LEU A 397 -12.13 -4.25 22.37
C LEU A 397 -12.32 -4.75 23.82
N ARG A 398 -11.41 -5.62 24.30
CA ARG A 398 -11.44 -6.13 25.69
C ARG A 398 -11.20 -5.01 26.71
N ALA A 399 -10.24 -4.12 26.44
CA ALA A 399 -9.96 -2.99 27.33
C ALA A 399 -11.12 -1.99 27.43
N GLY A 400 -11.91 -1.84 26.35
CA GLY A 400 -13.14 -1.01 26.35
C GLY A 400 -14.29 -1.65 27.14
N SER A 401 -14.41 -2.97 27.13
CA SER A 401 -15.45 -3.71 27.85
C SER A 401 -15.24 -3.71 29.38
N GLY A 402 -13.98 -3.62 29.82
CA GLY A 402 -13.66 -3.59 31.27
C GLY A 402 -13.93 -2.24 31.96
N ARG A 403 -14.13 -1.15 31.21
CA ARG A 403 -14.44 0.17 31.76
C ARG A 403 -15.94 0.45 31.98
N GLY A 404 -16.83 -0.39 31.45
CA GLY A 404 -18.28 -0.28 31.59
C GLY A 404 -18.88 -1.09 32.78
N GLY A 405 -18.05 -1.85 33.50
CA GLY A 405 -18.52 -2.81 34.55
C GLY A 405 -18.29 -2.40 36.00
N GLY A 406 -18.30 -1.13 36.30
CA GLY A 406 -18.05 -0.70 37.67
C GLY A 406 -18.95 0.46 38.14
N VAL A 407 -20.18 0.19 38.51
CA VAL A 407 -20.93 0.75 39.64
C VAL A 407 -22.35 0.14 39.62
N ILE A 408 -22.49 -1.05 40.14
CA ILE A 408 -23.78 -1.40 40.79
C ILE A 408 -23.49 -1.33 42.27
N GLY A 409 -23.78 -0.16 42.84
CA GLY A 409 -23.80 0.03 44.28
C GLY A 409 -24.84 -0.92 44.90
N ARG A 410 -24.38 -1.85 45.73
CA ARG A 410 -25.28 -2.58 46.65
C ARG A 410 -25.98 -1.58 47.56
N PRO A 411 -27.32 -1.63 47.72
CA PRO A 411 -27.97 -0.86 48.79
C PRO A 411 -27.52 -1.42 50.14
N ARG A 412 -27.00 -0.55 50.99
CA ARG A 412 -26.82 -0.85 52.40
C ARG A 412 -28.20 -0.98 53.03
N THR A 413 -28.60 -2.19 53.38
CA THR A 413 -29.70 -2.44 54.33
C THR A 413 -29.20 -2.04 55.70
N GLY A 414 -29.70 -0.91 56.19
CA GLY A 414 -29.54 -0.51 57.58
C GLY A 414 -30.41 -1.40 58.46
N GLU A 415 -29.82 -2.22 59.34
CA GLU A 415 -30.49 -2.81 60.50
C GLU A 415 -30.55 -1.78 61.63
N GLU A 416 -31.71 -1.21 61.87
CA GLU A 416 -32.02 -0.52 63.09
C GLU A 416 -32.12 -1.54 64.24
N ARG A 417 -31.18 -1.47 65.18
CA ARG A 417 -31.35 -2.14 66.52
C ARG A 417 -32.27 -1.34 67.38
N VAL A 418 -33.46 -1.86 67.57
CA VAL A 418 -34.36 -1.38 68.67
C VAL A 418 -33.87 -1.97 69.94
N THR A 419 -33.41 -1.10 70.84
CA THR A 419 -33.19 -1.41 72.31
C THR A 419 -34.48 -1.27 73.04
N ALA A 420 -34.94 -2.33 73.69
CA ALA A 420 -36.08 -2.28 74.67
C ALA A 420 -35.53 -1.90 76.05
N PRO A 421 -36.28 -1.12 76.85
CA PRO A 421 -35.89 -0.76 78.24
C PRO A 421 -36.27 -1.86 79.24
N ALA A 422 -35.37 -2.01 80.20
CA ALA A 422 -35.57 -2.88 81.38
C ALA A 422 -36.52 -2.25 82.39
N SER A 423 -37.38 -3.08 82.92
CA SER A 423 -37.96 -2.94 84.31
C SER A 423 -38.36 -4.34 84.78
#